data_e04eef50c0c15608cce822ab1d8852f2
#
_entry.id   e04eef50c0c15608cce822ab1d8852f2
#
_cell.length_a   1.000
_cell.length_b   1.000
_cell.length_c   1.000
_cell.angle_alpha   90.00
_cell.angle_beta   90.00
_cell.angle_gamma   90.00
#
_symmetry.space_group_name_H-M   'P 1'
#
loop_
_entity.id
_entity.type
_entity.pdbx_description
1 polymer ?
#
loop_
_entity_poly.entity_id
_entity_poly.type
_entity_poly.pdbx_seq_one_letter_code
_entity_poly.pdbx_strand_id
1 'polypeptide(L)'
;LPKLMDAAVNKESGATVFAYHVNDPERYGVVEFDKNGTAISLEEKPLQPKSNYAVTGLYFYDNDVVEIAKNLKPSARGELEITDINRLSVAMMGRGYAWLDTGTHQSLIEASNFIATIEERQGLKVSCPEEIAYRKGFIDAEQVKALAEPLKKNAYGQYLIKMIKGY
;
A
#
# COMPACT_ATOMS: atom_id res chain seq x y z
N LEU A 1 -3.24 7.47 -7.33
CA LEU A 1 -2.56 7.39 -6.03
C LEU A 1 -1.64 8.58 -5.76
N PRO A 2 -0.77 9.08 -6.71
CA PRO A 2 0.14 10.20 -6.43
C PRO A 2 -0.53 11.41 -5.78
N LYS A 3 -1.62 11.92 -6.34
CA LYS A 3 -2.33 13.08 -5.78
C LYS A 3 -2.82 12.88 -4.33
N LEU A 4 -3.26 11.67 -3.99
CA LEU A 4 -3.67 11.34 -2.61
C LEU A 4 -2.46 11.30 -1.68
N MET A 5 -1.34 10.76 -2.15
CA MET A 5 -0.08 10.73 -1.39
C MET A 5 0.48 12.15 -1.21
N ASP A 6 0.50 12.96 -2.28
CA ASP A 6 0.94 14.36 -2.20
C ASP A 6 0.12 15.16 -1.18
N ALA A 7 -1.20 14.95 -1.16
CA ALA A 7 -2.07 15.58 -0.17
C ALA A 7 -1.75 15.11 1.27
N ALA A 8 -1.40 13.84 1.45
CA ALA A 8 -1.03 13.30 2.76
C ALA A 8 0.33 13.81 3.24
N VAL A 9 1.33 13.88 2.33
CA VAL A 9 2.68 14.38 2.65
C VAL A 9 2.68 15.87 3.00
N ASN A 10 1.87 16.67 2.30
CA ASN A 10 1.81 18.12 2.51
C ASN A 10 0.89 18.55 3.66
N LYS A 11 0.36 17.61 4.42
CA LYS A 11 -0.43 17.90 5.61
C LYS A 11 0.45 18.38 6.75
N GLU A 12 0.10 19.49 7.38
CA GLU A 12 0.93 20.11 8.41
C GLU A 12 1.00 19.29 9.72
N SER A 13 -0.04 18.53 10.04
CA SER A 13 -0.07 17.72 11.27
C SER A 13 -1.09 16.58 11.20
N GLY A 14 -0.93 15.61 12.09
CA GLY A 14 -1.79 14.45 12.25
C GLY A 14 -1.41 13.29 11.33
N ALA A 15 -2.27 12.28 11.28
CA ALA A 15 -2.07 11.10 10.49
C ALA A 15 -3.01 11.05 9.27
N THR A 16 -2.56 10.44 8.18
CA THR A 16 -3.41 10.07 7.05
C THR A 16 -3.28 8.58 6.79
N VAL A 17 -4.41 7.88 6.82
CA VAL A 17 -4.52 6.47 6.43
C VAL A 17 -5.34 6.36 5.16
N PHE A 18 -5.12 5.29 4.41
CA PHE A 18 -5.84 5.04 3.17
C PHE A 18 -6.86 3.94 3.41
N ALA A 19 -8.10 4.17 3.00
CA ALA A 19 -9.17 3.21 3.13
C ALA A 19 -9.68 2.73 1.77
N TYR A 20 -9.93 1.44 1.68
CA TYR A 20 -10.41 0.75 0.49
C TYR A 20 -11.71 -0.01 0.80
N HIS A 21 -12.69 0.04 -0.10
CA HIS A 21 -13.95 -0.67 0.08
C HIS A 21 -13.77 -2.17 -0.17
N VAL A 22 -14.16 -3.00 0.81
CA VAL A 22 -14.05 -4.47 0.78
C VAL A 22 -15.40 -5.14 1.08
N ASN A 23 -15.51 -6.43 0.79
CA ASN A 23 -16.69 -7.22 1.10
C ASN A 23 -16.61 -7.92 2.47
N ASP A 24 -15.42 -8.11 3.00
CA ASP A 24 -15.08 -8.84 4.21
C ASP A 24 -14.33 -7.96 5.22
N PRO A 25 -14.92 -6.83 5.66
CA PRO A 25 -14.24 -5.82 6.48
C PRO A 25 -13.76 -6.34 7.83
N GLU A 26 -14.41 -7.37 8.39
CA GLU A 26 -14.05 -7.99 9.68
C GLU A 26 -12.62 -8.56 9.72
N ARG A 27 -11.98 -8.70 8.59
CA ARG A 27 -10.58 -9.19 8.48
C ARG A 27 -9.54 -8.11 8.71
N TYR A 28 -9.93 -6.83 8.72
CA TYR A 28 -9.03 -5.68 8.63
C TYR A 28 -9.34 -4.65 9.71
N GLY A 29 -8.51 -3.63 9.80
CA GLY A 29 -8.87 -2.41 10.51
C GLY A 29 -9.97 -1.68 9.75
N VAL A 30 -11.08 -1.37 10.42
CA VAL A 30 -12.29 -0.79 9.81
C VAL A 30 -12.50 0.62 10.29
N VAL A 31 -12.69 1.55 9.35
CA VAL A 31 -13.00 2.96 9.63
C VAL A 31 -14.49 3.13 9.85
N GLU A 32 -14.88 3.82 10.93
CA GLU A 32 -16.24 4.31 11.13
C GLU A 32 -16.34 5.75 10.65
N PHE A 33 -17.41 6.09 9.95
CA PHE A 33 -17.69 7.46 9.47
C PHE A 33 -18.94 8.04 10.10
N ASP A 34 -18.91 9.34 10.30
CA ASP A 34 -20.12 10.10 10.64
C ASP A 34 -20.99 10.31 9.37
N LYS A 35 -22.13 11.00 9.55
CA LYS A 35 -23.08 11.31 8.47
C LYS A 35 -22.50 12.25 7.39
N ASN A 36 -21.41 12.92 7.68
CA ASN A 36 -20.71 13.84 6.78
C ASN A 36 -19.54 13.17 6.06
N GLY A 37 -19.29 11.89 6.34
CA GLY A 37 -18.15 11.15 5.78
C GLY A 37 -16.82 11.41 6.49
N THR A 38 -16.85 11.99 7.70
CA THR A 38 -15.65 12.18 8.52
C THR A 38 -15.38 10.91 9.31
N ALA A 39 -14.13 10.46 9.33
CA ALA A 39 -13.73 9.31 10.14
C ALA A 39 -13.79 9.67 11.63
N ILE A 40 -14.51 8.85 12.40
CA ILE A 40 -14.74 9.06 13.85
C ILE A 40 -14.11 7.98 14.70
N SER A 41 -13.93 6.79 14.18
CA SER A 41 -13.20 5.72 14.86
C SER A 41 -12.56 4.75 13.87
N LEU A 42 -11.61 3.98 14.39
CA LEU A 42 -10.94 2.90 13.68
C LEU A 42 -10.84 1.71 14.63
N GLU A 43 -11.32 0.56 14.20
CA GLU A 43 -11.35 -0.66 15.03
C GLU A 43 -10.67 -1.80 14.27
N GLU A 44 -9.72 -2.49 14.94
CA GLU A 44 -8.99 -3.61 14.36
C GLU A 44 -9.83 -4.89 14.43
N LYS A 45 -10.08 -5.50 13.28
CA LYS A 45 -10.81 -6.76 13.12
C LYS A 45 -12.10 -6.85 13.95
N PRO A 46 -13.03 -5.89 13.78
CA PRO A 46 -14.25 -5.84 14.56
C PRO A 46 -15.15 -7.05 14.29
N LEU A 47 -15.76 -7.60 15.33
CA LEU A 47 -16.77 -8.65 15.16
C LEU A 47 -18.03 -8.15 14.43
N GLN A 48 -18.32 -6.86 14.55
CA GLN A 48 -19.43 -6.19 13.87
C GLN A 48 -18.92 -4.91 13.21
N PRO A 49 -18.42 -5.01 11.96
CA PRO A 49 -17.89 -3.87 11.24
C PRO A 49 -18.91 -2.76 11.05
N LYS A 50 -18.54 -1.52 11.35
CA LYS A 50 -19.41 -0.34 11.21
C LYS A 50 -19.41 0.25 9.80
N SER A 51 -18.51 -0.21 8.93
CA SER A 51 -18.45 0.14 7.52
C SER A 51 -17.76 -0.96 6.71
N ASN A 52 -17.76 -0.81 5.39
CA ASN A 52 -17.00 -1.68 4.47
C ASN A 52 -15.65 -1.08 4.06
N TYR A 53 -15.13 -0.11 4.80
CA TYR A 53 -13.86 0.54 4.48
C TYR A 53 -12.74 0.02 5.36
N ALA A 54 -11.92 -0.85 4.76
CA ALA A 54 -10.72 -1.40 5.37
C ALA A 54 -9.54 -0.44 5.23
N VAL A 55 -8.74 -0.30 6.26
CA VAL A 55 -7.48 0.45 6.23
C VAL A 55 -6.45 -0.38 5.49
N THR A 56 -5.81 0.23 4.50
CA THR A 56 -4.70 -0.37 3.78
C THR A 56 -3.40 -0.21 4.58
N GLY A 57 -2.35 -0.93 4.21
CA GLY A 57 -1.03 -0.82 4.87
C GLY A 57 -0.23 0.45 4.52
N LEU A 58 -0.89 1.52 4.08
CA LEU A 58 -0.25 2.77 3.70
C LEU A 58 -0.63 3.87 4.69
N TYR A 59 0.38 4.37 5.41
CA TYR A 59 0.23 5.35 6.50
C TYR A 59 1.17 6.52 6.31
N PHE A 60 0.69 7.74 6.61
CA PHE A 60 1.49 8.94 6.74
C PHE A 60 1.25 9.54 8.12
N TYR A 61 2.29 9.73 8.87
CA TYR A 61 2.26 10.28 10.23
C TYR A 61 3.15 11.50 10.33
N ASP A 62 2.76 12.46 11.15
CA ASP A 62 3.68 13.46 11.66
C ASP A 62 4.57 12.87 12.79
N ASN A 63 5.47 13.69 13.31
CA ASN A 63 6.44 13.22 14.30
C ASN A 63 5.82 12.88 15.68
N ASP A 64 4.59 13.30 15.95
CA ASP A 64 3.88 13.00 17.21
C ASP A 64 3.62 11.48 17.35
N VAL A 65 3.62 10.76 16.23
CA VAL A 65 3.47 9.29 16.24
C VAL A 65 4.48 8.59 17.13
N VAL A 66 5.70 9.13 17.25
CA VAL A 66 6.78 8.53 18.07
C VAL A 66 6.38 8.51 19.55
N GLU A 67 5.83 9.62 20.06
CA GLU A 67 5.41 9.70 21.46
C GLU A 67 4.09 8.94 21.70
N ILE A 68 3.18 8.96 20.74
CA ILE A 68 1.95 8.17 20.80
C ILE A 68 2.29 6.69 20.87
N ALA A 69 3.16 6.19 19.97
CA ALA A 69 3.55 4.79 19.91
C ALA A 69 4.24 4.28 21.20
N LYS A 70 5.06 5.12 21.85
CA LYS A 70 5.70 4.78 23.14
C LYS A 70 4.69 4.55 24.26
N ASN A 71 3.51 5.18 24.19
CA ASN A 71 2.48 5.17 25.21
C ASN A 71 1.33 4.20 24.89
N LEU A 72 1.37 3.49 23.75
CA LEU A 72 0.36 2.50 23.41
C LEU A 72 0.33 1.37 24.42
N LYS A 73 -0.87 0.89 24.70
CA LYS A 73 -1.12 -0.30 25.51
C LYS A 73 -1.62 -1.44 24.62
N PRO A 74 -1.28 -2.69 24.96
CA PRO A 74 -1.82 -3.83 24.21
C PRO A 74 -3.36 -3.82 24.22
N SER A 75 -3.93 -4.13 23.06
CA SER A 75 -5.38 -4.32 22.89
C SER A 75 -5.89 -5.55 23.64
N ALA A 76 -7.18 -5.81 23.61
CA ALA A 76 -7.78 -7.05 24.15
C ALA A 76 -7.21 -8.32 23.49
N ARG A 77 -6.56 -8.21 22.32
CA ARG A 77 -5.86 -9.28 21.61
C ARG A 77 -4.43 -9.50 22.10
N GLY A 78 -3.91 -8.64 22.99
CA GLY A 78 -2.55 -8.68 23.50
C GLY A 78 -1.51 -8.08 22.54
N GLU A 79 -1.92 -7.38 21.49
CA GLU A 79 -1.07 -6.78 20.47
C GLU A 79 -1.12 -5.25 20.55
N LEU A 80 -0.02 -4.57 20.15
CA LEU A 80 -0.03 -3.13 19.94
C LEU A 80 -0.63 -2.87 18.57
N GLU A 81 -1.78 -2.20 18.53
CA GLU A 81 -2.51 -1.96 17.29
C GLU A 81 -2.15 -0.59 16.72
N ILE A 82 -1.78 -0.57 15.44
CA ILE A 82 -1.52 0.70 14.74
C ILE A 82 -2.79 1.55 14.62
N THR A 83 -3.96 0.93 14.72
CA THR A 83 -5.28 1.55 14.68
C THR A 83 -5.57 2.40 15.93
N ASP A 84 -4.84 2.19 17.02
CA ASP A 84 -4.99 2.95 18.28
C ASP A 84 -4.30 4.34 18.25
N ILE A 85 -3.62 4.66 17.14
CA ILE A 85 -2.99 5.97 16.92
C ILE A 85 -4.07 6.98 16.52
N ASN A 86 -4.62 7.67 17.51
CA ASN A 86 -5.74 8.60 17.35
C ASN A 86 -5.32 9.98 16.80
N ARG A 87 -5.97 10.44 15.80
CA ARG A 87 -6.13 11.66 14.99
C ARG A 87 -5.93 11.36 13.52
N LEU A 88 -6.78 10.50 13.01
CA LEU A 88 -6.68 10.02 11.63
C LEU A 88 -7.48 10.90 10.68
N SER A 89 -6.87 11.30 9.59
CA SER A 89 -7.57 11.62 8.35
C SER A 89 -7.59 10.39 7.46
N VAL A 90 -8.70 10.16 6.79
CA VAL A 90 -8.85 9.01 5.90
C VAL A 90 -8.90 9.47 4.46
N ALA A 91 -7.97 8.97 3.64
CA ALA A 91 -7.98 9.14 2.20
C ALA A 91 -8.69 7.95 1.55
N MET A 92 -9.86 8.21 0.97
CA MET A 92 -10.67 7.17 0.33
C MET A 92 -10.08 6.77 -1.02
N MET A 93 -9.77 5.50 -1.18
CA MET A 93 -9.38 4.91 -2.45
C MET A 93 -10.63 4.51 -3.22
N GLY A 94 -10.82 5.09 -4.42
CA GLY A 94 -11.96 4.78 -5.27
C GLY A 94 -11.76 3.50 -6.10
N ARG A 95 -12.71 3.24 -7.01
CA ARG A 95 -12.73 2.04 -7.86
C ARG A 95 -11.54 1.89 -8.83
N GLY A 96 -10.79 2.97 -9.07
CA GLY A 96 -9.61 2.96 -9.95
C GLY A 96 -8.35 2.37 -9.32
N TYR A 97 -8.43 1.88 -8.08
CA TYR A 97 -7.33 1.24 -7.37
C TYR A 97 -7.60 -0.25 -7.20
N ALA A 98 -6.54 -1.03 -7.16
CA ALA A 98 -6.57 -2.41 -6.72
C ALA A 98 -5.72 -2.51 -5.44
N TRP A 99 -6.36 -2.85 -4.34
CA TRP A 99 -5.70 -3.23 -3.10
C TRP A 99 -5.89 -4.73 -2.89
N LEU A 100 -4.80 -5.44 -2.73
CA LEU A 100 -4.76 -6.88 -2.64
C LEU A 100 -4.06 -7.26 -1.34
N ASP A 101 -4.77 -7.95 -0.46
CA ASP A 101 -4.19 -8.57 0.72
C ASP A 101 -3.43 -9.85 0.32
N THR A 102 -2.37 -10.19 1.07
CA THR A 102 -1.56 -11.39 0.84
C THR A 102 -1.38 -12.21 2.13
N GLY A 103 -2.24 -11.98 3.11
CA GLY A 103 -2.16 -12.60 4.44
C GLY A 103 -2.57 -14.06 4.51
N THR A 104 -3.18 -14.62 3.45
CA THR A 104 -3.54 -16.04 3.37
C THR A 104 -2.99 -16.65 2.08
N HIS A 105 -2.87 -17.99 2.03
CA HIS A 105 -2.46 -18.66 0.80
C HIS A 105 -3.39 -18.33 -0.38
N GLN A 106 -4.68 -18.27 -0.15
CA GLN A 106 -5.68 -17.96 -1.17
C GLN A 106 -5.52 -16.53 -1.69
N SER A 107 -5.44 -15.54 -0.80
CA SER A 107 -5.30 -14.14 -1.20
C SER A 107 -3.95 -13.86 -1.90
N LEU A 108 -2.88 -14.58 -1.52
CA LEU A 108 -1.60 -14.50 -2.21
C LEU A 108 -1.68 -15.02 -3.66
N ILE A 109 -2.39 -16.13 -3.89
CA ILE A 109 -2.62 -16.68 -5.24
C ILE A 109 -3.44 -15.69 -6.07
N GLU A 110 -4.50 -15.12 -5.52
CA GLU A 110 -5.35 -14.13 -6.20
C GLU A 110 -4.55 -12.89 -6.59
N ALA A 111 -3.75 -12.34 -5.67
CA ALA A 111 -2.87 -11.21 -5.94
C ALA A 111 -1.84 -11.54 -7.02
N SER A 112 -1.21 -12.72 -6.96
CA SER A 112 -0.25 -13.17 -7.96
C SER A 112 -0.87 -13.28 -9.36
N ASN A 113 -2.05 -13.87 -9.48
CA ASN A 113 -2.76 -14.00 -10.75
C ASN A 113 -3.18 -12.64 -11.31
N PHE A 114 -3.64 -11.72 -10.45
CA PHE A 114 -4.01 -10.37 -10.85
C PHE A 114 -2.81 -9.60 -11.42
N ILE A 115 -1.67 -9.61 -10.71
CA ILE A 115 -0.44 -8.96 -11.16
C ILE A 115 0.09 -9.60 -12.45
N ALA A 116 0.14 -10.93 -12.52
CA ALA A 116 0.57 -11.64 -13.71
C ALA A 116 -0.27 -11.24 -14.95
N THR A 117 -1.58 -11.17 -14.80
CA THR A 117 -2.49 -10.77 -15.88
C THR A 117 -2.18 -9.35 -16.39
N ILE A 118 -1.94 -8.40 -15.48
CA ILE A 118 -1.60 -7.02 -15.86
C ILE A 118 -0.26 -6.97 -16.57
N GLU A 119 0.77 -7.62 -16.01
CA GLU A 119 2.11 -7.65 -16.58
C GLU A 119 2.15 -8.29 -17.98
N GLU A 120 1.46 -9.41 -18.17
CA GLU A 120 1.35 -10.09 -19.47
C GLU A 120 0.66 -9.20 -20.52
N ARG A 121 -0.40 -8.51 -20.13
CA ARG A 121 -1.15 -7.64 -21.05
C ARG A 121 -0.38 -6.39 -21.44
N GLN A 122 0.33 -5.79 -20.52
CA GLN A 122 1.04 -4.52 -20.75
C GLN A 122 2.48 -4.74 -21.23
N GLY A 123 3.09 -5.88 -20.91
CA GLY A 123 4.52 -6.11 -21.11
C GLY A 123 5.41 -5.28 -20.19
N LEU A 124 4.83 -4.71 -19.14
CA LEU A 124 5.51 -3.89 -18.11
C LEU A 124 5.49 -4.62 -16.78
N LYS A 125 6.49 -4.36 -15.95
CA LYS A 125 6.57 -4.93 -14.60
C LYS A 125 5.90 -4.02 -13.57
N VAL A 126 5.20 -4.61 -12.62
CA VAL A 126 4.68 -3.92 -11.44
C VAL A 126 5.78 -3.90 -10.38
N SER A 127 6.05 -2.72 -9.80
CA SER A 127 7.07 -2.56 -8.75
C SER A 127 8.47 -3.07 -9.10
N CYS A 128 8.97 -2.76 -10.30
CA CYS A 128 10.33 -3.04 -10.70
C CYS A 128 11.28 -1.98 -10.13
N PRO A 129 12.07 -2.27 -9.07
CA PRO A 129 12.93 -1.28 -8.42
C PRO A 129 13.97 -0.69 -9.37
N GLU A 130 14.56 -1.49 -10.23
CA GLU A 130 15.59 -1.07 -11.18
C GLU A 130 15.01 -0.12 -12.24
N GLU A 131 13.80 -0.39 -12.74
CA GLU A 131 13.12 0.53 -13.65
C GLU A 131 12.83 1.88 -12.98
N ILE A 132 12.32 1.83 -11.73
CA ILE A 132 12.02 3.05 -10.97
C ILE A 132 13.31 3.85 -10.73
N ALA A 133 14.38 3.20 -10.31
CA ALA A 133 15.67 3.83 -10.08
C ALA A 133 16.25 4.45 -11.37
N TYR A 134 16.16 3.74 -12.48
CA TYR A 134 16.61 4.23 -13.79
C TYR A 134 15.78 5.44 -14.25
N ARG A 135 14.45 5.35 -14.19
CA ARG A 135 13.56 6.47 -14.57
C ARG A 135 13.69 7.70 -13.68
N LYS A 136 14.10 7.52 -12.42
CA LYS A 136 14.38 8.59 -11.47
C LYS A 136 15.81 9.14 -11.58
N GLY A 137 16.67 8.54 -12.41
CA GLY A 137 18.06 8.95 -12.57
C GLY A 137 18.97 8.57 -11.39
N PHE A 138 18.54 7.63 -10.55
CA PHE A 138 19.36 7.10 -9.44
C PHE A 138 20.43 6.13 -9.94
N ILE A 139 20.16 5.45 -11.04
CA ILE A 139 21.10 4.58 -11.75
C ILE A 139 21.05 4.86 -13.25
N ASP A 140 22.15 4.57 -13.94
CA ASP A 140 22.26 4.72 -15.39
C ASP A 140 22.05 3.38 -16.15
N ALA A 141 22.08 3.41 -17.47
CA ALA A 141 21.85 2.24 -18.30
C ALA A 141 22.93 1.16 -18.12
N GLU A 142 24.18 1.52 -17.86
CA GLU A 142 25.26 0.56 -17.62
C GLU A 142 25.08 -0.16 -16.29
N GLN A 143 24.63 0.55 -15.27
CA GLN A 143 24.27 -0.04 -13.98
C GLN A 143 23.08 -1.01 -14.12
N VAL A 144 22.05 -0.64 -14.90
CA VAL A 144 20.93 -1.56 -15.19
C VAL A 144 21.41 -2.81 -15.91
N LYS A 145 22.34 -2.69 -16.89
CA LYS A 145 22.92 -3.85 -17.57
C LYS A 145 23.66 -4.77 -16.61
N ALA A 146 24.45 -4.18 -15.70
CA ALA A 146 25.17 -4.94 -14.68
C ALA A 146 24.22 -5.70 -13.75
N LEU A 147 23.13 -5.07 -13.31
CA LEU A 147 22.08 -5.71 -12.51
C LEU A 147 21.32 -6.81 -13.27
N ALA A 148 21.11 -6.65 -14.57
CA ALA A 148 20.44 -7.61 -15.42
C ALA A 148 21.31 -8.85 -15.75
N GLU A 149 22.66 -8.74 -15.75
CA GLU A 149 23.57 -9.80 -16.20
C GLU A 149 23.37 -11.14 -15.46
N PRO A 150 23.30 -11.19 -14.10
CA PRO A 150 23.03 -12.44 -13.40
C PRO A 150 21.64 -13.02 -13.71
N LEU A 151 20.71 -12.20 -14.18
CA LEU A 151 19.30 -12.52 -14.44
C LEU A 151 19.01 -12.72 -15.94
N LYS A 152 20.00 -12.63 -16.82
CA LYS A 152 19.83 -12.64 -18.29
C LYS A 152 19.09 -13.85 -18.86
N LYS A 153 19.07 -14.97 -18.14
CA LYS A 153 18.39 -16.20 -18.57
C LYS A 153 16.91 -16.24 -18.20
N ASN A 154 16.43 -15.31 -17.37
CA ASN A 154 15.02 -15.26 -16.97
C ASN A 154 14.31 -14.03 -17.57
N ALA A 155 12.97 -14.05 -17.50
CA ALA A 155 12.13 -13.01 -18.08
C ALA A 155 12.36 -11.62 -17.46
N TYR A 156 12.73 -11.56 -16.16
CA TYR A 156 12.97 -10.31 -15.47
C TYR A 156 14.24 -9.62 -15.98
N GLY A 157 15.36 -10.32 -16.07
CA GLY A 157 16.61 -9.77 -16.62
C GLY A 157 16.45 -9.34 -18.09
N GLN A 158 15.70 -10.12 -18.89
CA GLN A 158 15.38 -9.76 -20.27
C GLN A 158 14.53 -8.49 -20.35
N TYR A 159 13.58 -8.33 -19.41
CA TYR A 159 12.79 -7.09 -19.28
C TYR A 159 13.68 -5.88 -19.02
N LEU A 160 14.62 -5.96 -18.08
CA LEU A 160 15.52 -4.86 -17.76
C LEU A 160 16.34 -4.42 -18.99
N ILE A 161 16.86 -5.38 -19.76
CA ILE A 161 17.61 -5.10 -21.00
C ILE A 161 16.72 -4.47 -22.07
N LYS A 162 15.49 -4.94 -22.20
CA LYS A 162 14.51 -4.38 -23.15
C LYS A 162 14.15 -2.93 -22.76
N MET A 163 13.88 -2.68 -21.48
CA MET A 163 13.50 -1.39 -20.94
C MET A 163 14.50 -0.27 -21.27
N ILE A 164 15.81 -0.52 -21.14
CA ILE A 164 16.83 0.49 -21.44
C ILE A 164 17.07 0.72 -22.94
N LYS A 165 16.60 -0.17 -23.81
CA LYS A 165 16.67 0.00 -25.28
C LYS A 165 15.52 0.86 -25.83
N GLY A 166 14.55 1.18 -25.02
CA GLY A 166 13.26 1.73 -25.45
C GLY A 166 12.32 0.63 -25.95
N TYR A 167 11.04 0.75 -25.63
CA TYR A 167 10.02 -0.23 -26.07
C TYR A 167 9.80 -0.17 -27.58
#